data_479114f702f77582768d20c82701ca6d
#
_entry.id   479114f702f77582768d20c82701ca6d
#
_cell.length_a   1.000
_cell.length_b   1.000
_cell.length_c   1.000
_cell.angle_alpha   90.00
_cell.angle_beta   90.00
_cell.angle_gamma   90.00
#
_symmetry.space_group_name_H-M   'P 1'
#
loop_
_entity.id
_entity.type
_entity.pdbx_description
1 polymer ?
#
loop_
_entity_poly.entity_id
_entity_poly.type
_entity_poly.pdbx_seq_one_letter_code
_entity_poly.pdbx_strand_id
1 'polypeptide(L)'
;MSNSEVSPAAVAVVTGANSGIGRATALHLAEHGYAVYGTVRSIDRAGKLLAEAETRGLTIELAELDIASGESVREGFEDILDRAGRIDHLINNAGVGGNGAVEETSAKRYLDVMNIDLCGATRCIQAVLPGMRERRSGTIVNITSVAGRLAAVAQAPYVAAKWALEGVSEQLALEVAGFGVRVAIVEPGITQSSIFGKNVDMPNETGAYGPANERMLQMYAAGAANATPAVEVGEVIRHAIETDDPKLRYPVSWGGA
;
A
#
# COMPACT_ATOMS: atom_id res chain seq x y z
N MET A 1 -2.04 43.46 -10.78
CA MET A 1 -2.26 42.07 -11.24
C MET A 1 -1.33 41.21 -10.40
N SER A 2 -1.85 40.61 -9.33
CA SER A 2 -1.06 39.74 -8.46
C SER A 2 -0.84 38.43 -9.23
N ASN A 3 0.40 38.12 -9.58
CA ASN A 3 0.79 36.75 -9.93
C ASN A 3 0.51 35.90 -8.68
N SER A 4 -0.59 35.17 -8.68
CA SER A 4 -0.75 34.04 -7.78
C SER A 4 0.27 33.00 -8.25
N GLU A 5 1.42 32.94 -7.59
CA GLU A 5 2.33 31.80 -7.74
C GLU A 5 1.51 30.56 -7.37
N VAL A 6 1.18 29.76 -8.36
CA VAL A 6 0.56 28.46 -8.15
C VAL A 6 1.60 27.64 -7.38
N SER A 7 1.33 27.36 -6.11
CA SER A 7 2.19 26.48 -5.34
C SER A 7 2.40 25.18 -6.11
N PRO A 8 3.65 24.68 -6.21
CA PRO A 8 3.90 23.43 -6.92
C PRO A 8 3.06 22.30 -6.32
N ALA A 9 2.51 21.45 -7.19
CA ALA A 9 1.70 20.32 -6.77
C ALA A 9 2.47 19.44 -5.76
N ALA A 10 1.79 18.98 -4.73
CA ALA A 10 2.39 18.06 -3.78
C ALA A 10 2.70 16.72 -4.45
N VAL A 11 3.88 16.18 -4.18
CA VAL A 11 4.40 14.95 -4.80
C VAL A 11 3.98 13.74 -3.97
N ALA A 12 3.25 12.82 -4.59
CA ALA A 12 2.80 11.57 -3.99
C ALA A 12 3.41 10.36 -4.70
N VAL A 13 4.07 9.50 -3.95
CA VAL A 13 4.59 8.21 -4.44
C VAL A 13 3.66 7.09 -4.00
N VAL A 14 3.14 6.32 -4.96
CA VAL A 14 2.25 5.17 -4.69
C VAL A 14 2.96 3.89 -5.10
N THR A 15 3.31 3.02 -4.13
CA THR A 15 3.95 1.75 -4.45
C THR A 15 2.93 0.72 -4.95
N GLY A 16 3.32 -0.04 -6.00
CA GLY A 16 2.45 -1.05 -6.59
C GLY A 16 1.24 -0.47 -7.33
N ALA A 17 1.43 0.65 -8.03
CA ALA A 17 0.37 1.41 -8.70
C ALA A 17 -0.29 0.70 -9.91
N ASN A 18 0.19 -0.47 -10.32
CA ASN A 18 -0.29 -1.13 -11.55
C ASN A 18 -1.68 -1.78 -11.42
N SER A 19 -2.21 -1.99 -10.22
CA SER A 19 -3.48 -2.71 -10.03
C SER A 19 -4.15 -2.40 -8.70
N GLY A 20 -5.46 -2.74 -8.60
CA GLY A 20 -6.22 -2.71 -7.36
C GLY A 20 -6.20 -1.35 -6.68
N ILE A 21 -6.02 -1.35 -5.36
CA ILE A 21 -5.98 -0.15 -4.52
C ILE A 21 -4.91 0.83 -5.01
N GLY A 22 -3.69 0.36 -5.32
CA GLY A 22 -2.61 1.24 -5.76
C GLY A 22 -2.93 2.00 -7.04
N ARG A 23 -3.54 1.33 -8.05
CA ARG A 23 -3.97 2.01 -9.27
C ARG A 23 -5.08 3.02 -9.00
N ALA A 24 -6.10 2.61 -8.26
CA ALA A 24 -7.21 3.49 -7.92
C ALA A 24 -6.73 4.73 -7.14
N THR A 25 -5.82 4.54 -6.18
CA THR A 25 -5.21 5.63 -5.41
C THR A 25 -4.39 6.57 -6.29
N ALA A 26 -3.55 6.03 -7.18
CA ALA A 26 -2.72 6.86 -8.07
C ALA A 26 -3.58 7.74 -8.97
N LEU A 27 -4.63 7.17 -9.58
CA LEU A 27 -5.58 7.92 -10.40
C LEU A 27 -6.34 8.95 -9.58
N HIS A 28 -6.85 8.57 -8.40
CA HIS A 28 -7.62 9.46 -7.54
C HIS A 28 -6.79 10.65 -7.05
N LEU A 29 -5.53 10.45 -6.65
CA LEU A 29 -4.65 11.54 -6.25
C LEU A 29 -4.32 12.46 -7.45
N ALA A 30 -4.08 11.90 -8.64
CA ALA A 30 -3.84 12.70 -9.84
C ALA A 30 -5.07 13.57 -10.21
N GLU A 31 -6.29 13.05 -10.09
CA GLU A 31 -7.56 13.80 -10.28
C GLU A 31 -7.68 14.99 -9.32
N HIS A 32 -7.03 14.90 -8.14
CA HIS A 32 -7.06 15.95 -7.12
C HIS A 32 -5.81 16.83 -7.10
N GLY A 33 -5.04 16.84 -8.21
CA GLY A 33 -3.96 17.80 -8.43
C GLY A 33 -2.62 17.43 -7.81
N TYR A 34 -2.42 16.20 -7.36
CA TYR A 34 -1.11 15.72 -6.93
C TYR A 34 -0.22 15.38 -8.13
N ALA A 35 1.07 15.66 -8.02
CA ALA A 35 2.08 15.09 -8.90
C ALA A 35 2.34 13.64 -8.47
N VAL A 36 1.81 12.67 -9.20
CA VAL A 36 1.81 11.26 -8.79
C VAL A 36 2.91 10.47 -9.48
N TYR A 37 3.75 9.81 -8.69
CA TYR A 37 4.70 8.80 -9.11
C TYR A 37 4.18 7.41 -8.74
N GLY A 38 3.72 6.65 -9.74
CA GLY A 38 3.29 5.27 -9.57
C GLY A 38 4.46 4.31 -9.74
N THR A 39 4.82 3.53 -8.69
CA THR A 39 5.89 2.56 -8.84
C THR A 39 5.36 1.21 -9.31
N VAL A 40 6.11 0.59 -10.21
CA VAL A 40 5.80 -0.70 -10.82
C VAL A 40 7.08 -1.54 -10.91
N ARG A 41 6.97 -2.89 -10.85
CA ARG A 41 8.13 -3.77 -10.99
C ARG A 41 8.69 -3.85 -12.42
N SER A 42 7.91 -3.42 -13.40
CA SER A 42 8.29 -3.32 -14.80
C SER A 42 7.36 -2.32 -15.48
N ILE A 43 7.92 -1.32 -16.12
CA ILE A 43 7.19 -0.27 -16.83
C ILE A 43 6.36 -0.86 -17.98
N ASP A 44 6.86 -1.89 -18.66
CA ASP A 44 6.15 -2.56 -19.76
C ASP A 44 4.79 -3.15 -19.33
N ARG A 45 4.59 -3.39 -18.04
CA ARG A 45 3.35 -3.92 -17.48
C ARG A 45 2.36 -2.84 -17.03
N ALA A 46 2.73 -1.57 -17.11
CA ALA A 46 1.91 -0.45 -16.66
C ALA A 46 0.81 -0.02 -17.64
N GLY A 47 0.67 -0.66 -18.79
CA GLY A 47 -0.23 -0.25 -19.87
C GLY A 47 -1.68 0.00 -19.43
N LYS A 48 -2.22 -0.77 -18.48
CA LYS A 48 -3.58 -0.53 -17.97
C LYS A 48 -3.69 0.75 -17.14
N LEU A 49 -2.68 1.07 -16.33
CA LEU A 49 -2.66 2.31 -15.55
C LEU A 49 -2.57 3.52 -16.48
N LEU A 50 -1.65 3.46 -17.45
CA LEU A 50 -1.45 4.56 -18.38
C LEU A 50 -2.67 4.82 -19.29
N ALA A 51 -3.29 3.75 -19.83
CA ALA A 51 -4.50 3.87 -20.65
C ALA A 51 -5.68 4.46 -19.86
N GLU A 52 -5.82 4.08 -18.59
CA GLU A 52 -6.87 4.63 -17.72
C GLU A 52 -6.58 6.10 -17.36
N ALA A 53 -5.33 6.46 -17.09
CA ALA A 53 -4.91 7.84 -16.87
C ALA A 53 -5.16 8.71 -18.12
N GLU A 54 -4.76 8.25 -19.30
CA GLU A 54 -4.99 8.93 -20.56
C GLU A 54 -6.49 9.17 -20.83
N THR A 55 -7.33 8.14 -20.62
CA THR A 55 -8.78 8.25 -20.77
C THR A 55 -9.40 9.33 -19.88
N ARG A 56 -8.80 9.58 -18.71
CA ARG A 56 -9.25 10.60 -17.75
C ARG A 56 -8.52 11.96 -17.90
N GLY A 57 -7.61 12.08 -18.87
CA GLY A 57 -6.79 13.28 -19.04
C GLY A 57 -5.80 13.53 -17.89
N LEU A 58 -5.33 12.47 -17.24
CA LEU A 58 -4.44 12.53 -16.10
C LEU A 58 -3.00 12.19 -16.49
N THR A 59 -2.04 12.77 -15.80
CA THR A 59 -0.63 12.41 -15.89
C THR A 59 -0.20 11.65 -14.66
N ILE A 60 0.38 10.46 -14.85
CA ILE A 60 1.03 9.67 -13.81
C ILE A 60 2.43 9.33 -14.31
N GLU A 61 3.42 9.78 -13.55
CA GLU A 61 4.81 9.41 -13.77
C GLU A 61 5.06 7.98 -13.28
N LEU A 62 5.86 7.22 -14.02
CA LEU A 62 6.23 5.87 -13.61
C LEU A 62 7.66 5.83 -13.12
N ALA A 63 7.90 5.01 -12.09
CA ALA A 63 9.22 4.60 -11.67
C ALA A 63 9.27 3.08 -11.52
N GLU A 64 10.34 2.45 -12.03
CA GLU A 64 10.55 1.02 -11.85
C GLU A 64 11.13 0.76 -10.47
N LEU A 65 10.46 -0.11 -9.70
CA LEU A 65 10.85 -0.39 -8.33
C LEU A 65 10.28 -1.73 -7.86
N ASP A 66 11.15 -2.62 -7.38
CA ASP A 66 10.77 -3.82 -6.64
C ASP A 66 11.07 -3.62 -5.14
N ILE A 67 10.01 -3.52 -4.34
CA ILE A 67 10.14 -3.32 -2.88
C ILE A 67 10.83 -4.49 -2.16
N ALA A 68 10.91 -5.67 -2.79
CA ALA A 68 11.63 -6.82 -2.25
C ALA A 68 13.16 -6.68 -2.31
N SER A 69 13.68 -5.76 -3.15
CA SER A 69 15.10 -5.48 -3.34
C SER A 69 15.48 -4.12 -2.77
N GLY A 70 16.44 -4.10 -1.84
CA GLY A 70 16.96 -2.85 -1.28
C GLY A 70 17.66 -1.97 -2.32
N GLU A 71 18.35 -2.58 -3.28
CA GLU A 71 19.00 -1.87 -4.38
C GLU A 71 17.98 -1.20 -5.30
N SER A 72 16.95 -1.95 -5.74
CA SER A 72 15.89 -1.43 -6.58
C SER A 72 15.11 -0.29 -5.89
N VAL A 73 14.88 -0.39 -4.57
CA VAL A 73 14.24 0.70 -3.80
C VAL A 73 15.11 1.94 -3.81
N ARG A 74 16.41 1.81 -3.53
CA ARG A 74 17.35 2.94 -3.52
C ARG A 74 17.35 3.65 -4.88
N GLU A 75 17.56 2.90 -5.96
CA GLU A 75 17.62 3.44 -7.32
C GLU A 75 16.30 4.08 -7.77
N GLY A 76 15.17 3.41 -7.50
CA GLY A 76 13.87 3.95 -7.86
C GLY A 76 13.50 5.24 -7.10
N PHE A 77 13.87 5.37 -5.83
CA PHE A 77 13.64 6.61 -5.09
C PHE A 77 14.65 7.71 -5.45
N GLU A 78 15.88 7.37 -5.80
CA GLU A 78 16.85 8.34 -6.37
C GLU A 78 16.31 8.92 -7.69
N ASP A 79 15.84 8.08 -8.62
CA ASP A 79 15.19 8.55 -9.87
C ASP A 79 14.00 9.46 -9.61
N ILE A 80 13.11 9.08 -8.68
CA ILE A 80 11.95 9.93 -8.34
C ILE A 80 12.41 11.27 -7.76
N LEU A 81 13.38 11.29 -6.85
CA LEU A 81 13.90 12.51 -6.24
C LEU A 81 14.60 13.42 -7.25
N ASP A 82 15.36 12.86 -8.18
CA ASP A 82 16.01 13.62 -9.26
C ASP A 82 14.99 14.32 -10.16
N ARG A 83 13.85 13.67 -10.43
CA ARG A 83 12.77 14.20 -11.29
C ARG A 83 11.84 15.14 -10.54
N ALA A 84 11.47 14.80 -9.31
CA ALA A 84 10.47 15.53 -8.52
C ALA A 84 11.07 16.60 -7.60
N GLY A 85 12.34 16.48 -7.24
CA GLY A 85 13.02 17.33 -6.27
C GLY A 85 12.65 17.06 -4.79
N ARG A 86 11.46 16.49 -4.54
CA ARG A 86 10.97 16.14 -3.19
C ARG A 86 9.87 15.09 -3.27
N ILE A 87 9.59 14.46 -2.12
CA ILE A 87 8.44 13.57 -1.95
C ILE A 87 7.68 14.04 -0.71
N ASP A 88 6.42 14.44 -0.87
CA ASP A 88 5.57 14.93 0.21
C ASP A 88 4.76 13.81 0.85
N HIS A 89 4.32 12.83 0.05
CA HIS A 89 3.50 11.71 0.51
C HIS A 89 4.02 10.39 -0.02
N LEU A 90 4.19 9.42 0.87
CA LEU A 90 4.49 8.03 0.51
C LEU A 90 3.29 7.16 0.83
N ILE A 91 2.77 6.45 -0.17
CA ILE A 91 1.70 5.47 -0.01
C ILE A 91 2.29 4.06 -0.22
N ASN A 92 2.61 3.38 0.89
CA ASN A 92 3.06 2.00 0.91
C ASN A 92 1.87 1.06 0.70
N ASN A 93 1.56 0.80 -0.57
CA ASN A 93 0.47 -0.08 -0.99
C ASN A 93 0.96 -1.41 -1.56
N ALA A 94 2.16 -1.46 -2.15
CA ALA A 94 2.67 -2.72 -2.71
C ALA A 94 2.72 -3.82 -1.66
N GLY A 95 2.21 -5.00 -2.02
CA GLY A 95 2.15 -6.14 -1.14
C GLY A 95 1.70 -7.40 -1.87
N VAL A 96 1.79 -8.50 -1.16
CA VAL A 96 1.33 -9.82 -1.61
C VAL A 96 0.43 -10.44 -0.55
N GLY A 97 -0.34 -11.43 -0.93
CA GLY A 97 -1.01 -12.23 0.06
C GLY A 97 -0.18 -13.43 0.50
N GLY A 98 -0.64 -14.15 1.52
CA GLY A 98 -0.01 -15.34 2.05
C GLY A 98 -1.06 -16.27 2.65
N ASN A 99 -1.59 -17.19 1.85
CA ASN A 99 -2.49 -18.22 2.35
C ASN A 99 -1.69 -19.39 2.94
N GLY A 100 -2.26 -20.05 3.91
CA GLY A 100 -1.73 -21.26 4.51
C GLY A 100 -2.05 -21.35 6.01
N ALA A 101 -2.24 -22.57 6.50
CA ALA A 101 -2.30 -22.89 7.90
C ALA A 101 -0.88 -22.82 8.52
N VAL A 102 -0.80 -22.51 9.81
CA VAL A 102 0.50 -22.36 10.49
C VAL A 102 1.36 -23.61 10.36
N GLU A 103 0.79 -24.79 10.58
CA GLU A 103 1.50 -26.05 10.55
C GLU A 103 2.06 -26.42 9.17
N GLU A 104 1.34 -26.06 8.11
CA GLU A 104 1.69 -26.42 6.73
C GLU A 104 2.45 -25.33 5.99
N THR A 105 2.69 -24.18 6.63
CA THR A 105 3.39 -23.06 6.01
C THR A 105 4.85 -23.05 6.42
N SER A 106 5.76 -23.19 5.46
CA SER A 106 7.20 -23.17 5.73
C SER A 106 7.66 -21.83 6.29
N ALA A 107 8.70 -21.83 7.14
CA ALA A 107 9.33 -20.60 7.63
C ALA A 107 9.82 -19.70 6.48
N LYS A 108 10.29 -20.29 5.37
CA LYS A 108 10.66 -19.54 4.18
C LYS A 108 9.51 -18.74 3.62
N ARG A 109 8.30 -19.30 3.57
CA ARG A 109 7.10 -18.58 3.07
C ARG A 109 6.76 -17.38 3.94
N TYR A 110 6.87 -17.50 5.26
CA TYR A 110 6.73 -16.35 6.17
C TYR A 110 7.74 -15.26 5.86
N LEU A 111 9.02 -15.63 5.70
CA LEU A 111 10.08 -14.67 5.39
C LEU A 111 9.86 -13.99 4.03
N ASP A 112 9.43 -14.73 3.01
CA ASP A 112 9.16 -14.20 1.67
C ASP A 112 8.03 -13.15 1.72
N VAL A 113 6.93 -13.43 2.43
CA VAL A 113 5.82 -12.48 2.59
C VAL A 113 6.25 -11.25 3.41
N MET A 114 6.96 -11.47 4.52
CA MET A 114 7.47 -10.39 5.34
C MET A 114 8.49 -9.52 4.61
N ASN A 115 9.34 -10.10 3.75
CA ASN A 115 10.30 -9.33 2.96
C ASN A 115 9.61 -8.32 2.04
N ILE A 116 8.42 -8.65 1.54
CA ILE A 116 7.65 -7.77 0.68
C ILE A 116 6.79 -6.82 1.53
N ASP A 117 5.88 -7.36 2.36
CA ASP A 117 4.82 -6.58 2.99
C ASP A 117 5.30 -5.73 4.17
N LEU A 118 6.36 -6.15 4.87
CA LEU A 118 6.94 -5.42 5.98
C LEU A 118 8.25 -4.74 5.58
N CYS A 119 9.27 -5.51 5.19
CA CYS A 119 10.59 -4.95 4.91
C CYS A 119 10.58 -4.04 3.68
N GLY A 120 9.73 -4.36 2.67
CA GLY A 120 9.55 -3.52 1.49
C GLY A 120 9.01 -2.14 1.85
N ALA A 121 7.93 -2.08 2.65
CA ALA A 121 7.39 -0.82 3.15
C ALA A 121 8.42 -0.06 3.98
N THR A 122 9.17 -0.74 4.86
CA THR A 122 10.22 -0.13 5.68
C THR A 122 11.35 0.45 4.83
N ARG A 123 11.80 -0.23 3.76
CA ARG A 123 12.80 0.31 2.83
C ARG A 123 12.31 1.60 2.17
N CYS A 124 11.05 1.64 1.72
CA CYS A 124 10.46 2.84 1.13
C CYS A 124 10.38 3.99 2.15
N ILE A 125 9.99 3.71 3.39
CA ILE A 125 10.00 4.69 4.49
C ILE A 125 11.42 5.26 4.69
N GLN A 126 12.43 4.40 4.78
CA GLN A 126 13.82 4.80 4.97
C GLN A 126 14.33 5.68 3.82
N ALA A 127 13.87 5.46 2.60
CA ALA A 127 14.26 6.26 1.45
C ALA A 127 13.71 7.70 1.49
N VAL A 128 12.49 7.92 2.01
CA VAL A 128 11.85 9.24 1.98
C VAL A 128 11.99 10.02 3.29
N LEU A 129 12.12 9.32 4.43
CA LEU A 129 12.05 9.90 5.76
C LEU A 129 13.15 10.96 6.03
N PRO A 130 14.42 10.80 5.61
CA PRO A 130 15.42 11.83 5.80
C PRO A 130 15.00 13.19 5.24
N GLY A 131 14.53 13.25 4.00
CA GLY A 131 14.08 14.49 3.35
C GLY A 131 12.82 15.05 3.99
N MET A 132 11.85 14.22 4.37
CA MET A 132 10.64 14.64 5.09
C MET A 132 10.99 15.25 6.45
N ARG A 133 11.89 14.61 7.21
CA ARG A 133 12.36 15.07 8.51
C ARG A 133 13.08 16.42 8.41
N GLU A 134 13.95 16.59 7.43
CA GLU A 134 14.69 17.83 7.19
C GLU A 134 13.74 18.99 6.88
N ARG A 135 12.76 18.78 6.02
CA ARG A 135 11.73 19.77 5.68
C ARG A 135 10.69 19.96 6.79
N ARG A 136 10.67 19.09 7.80
CA ARG A 136 9.67 19.04 8.87
C ARG A 136 8.23 18.92 8.31
N SER A 137 8.06 18.19 7.22
CA SER A 137 6.80 18.02 6.52
C SER A 137 6.80 16.73 5.71
N GLY A 138 5.69 15.99 5.78
CA GLY A 138 5.47 14.78 5.00
C GLY A 138 4.39 13.91 5.61
N THR A 139 3.83 13.00 4.79
CA THR A 139 2.88 12.00 5.27
C THR A 139 3.25 10.62 4.71
N ILE A 140 3.31 9.63 5.59
CA ILE A 140 3.52 8.22 5.24
C ILE A 140 2.22 7.49 5.51
N VAL A 141 1.65 6.89 4.47
CA VAL A 141 0.43 6.08 4.55
C VAL A 141 0.78 4.62 4.31
N ASN A 142 0.60 3.77 5.32
CA ASN A 142 0.82 2.34 5.21
C ASN A 142 -0.51 1.61 5.02
N ILE A 143 -0.64 0.87 3.91
CA ILE A 143 -1.83 0.06 3.64
C ILE A 143 -1.63 -1.30 4.32
N THR A 144 -2.28 -1.46 5.45
CA THR A 144 -2.31 -2.71 6.19
C THR A 144 -3.48 -3.59 5.75
N SER A 145 -4.33 -3.98 6.64
CA SER A 145 -5.57 -4.73 6.40
C SER A 145 -6.33 -4.89 7.71
N VAL A 146 -7.62 -5.20 7.66
CA VAL A 146 -8.32 -5.78 8.83
C VAL A 146 -7.60 -7.02 9.37
N ALA A 147 -6.89 -7.76 8.53
CA ALA A 147 -6.03 -8.88 8.90
C ALA A 147 -4.78 -8.46 9.70
N GLY A 148 -4.47 -7.18 9.81
CA GLY A 148 -3.48 -6.61 10.72
C GLY A 148 -3.99 -6.41 12.16
N ARG A 149 -5.30 -6.58 12.38
CA ARG A 149 -5.97 -6.43 13.68
C ARG A 149 -6.69 -7.69 14.13
N LEU A 150 -7.12 -8.51 13.20
CA LEU A 150 -7.85 -9.74 13.45
C LEU A 150 -7.19 -10.90 12.70
N ALA A 151 -7.16 -12.06 13.33
CA ALA A 151 -6.70 -13.27 12.66
C ALA A 151 -7.73 -13.72 11.61
N ALA A 152 -7.23 -14.09 10.44
CA ALA A 152 -8.04 -14.64 9.36
C ALA A 152 -7.68 -16.11 9.13
N VAL A 153 -8.70 -16.95 8.93
CA VAL A 153 -8.51 -18.39 8.71
C VAL A 153 -7.64 -18.65 7.49
N ALA A 154 -6.67 -19.56 7.63
CA ALA A 154 -5.77 -20.00 6.56
C ALA A 154 -4.99 -18.87 5.84
N GLN A 155 -4.60 -17.82 6.57
CA GLN A 155 -3.83 -16.68 6.06
C GLN A 155 -2.62 -16.36 6.94
N ALA A 156 -2.01 -17.36 7.56
CA ALA A 156 -1.03 -17.14 8.61
C ALA A 156 0.16 -16.24 8.22
N PRO A 157 0.85 -16.40 7.06
CA PRO A 157 1.94 -15.50 6.67
C PRO A 157 1.49 -14.05 6.44
N TYR A 158 0.32 -13.88 5.82
CA TYR A 158 -0.24 -12.55 5.54
C TYR A 158 -0.62 -11.81 6.82
N VAL A 159 -1.36 -12.49 7.71
CA VAL A 159 -1.72 -11.97 9.04
C VAL A 159 -0.48 -11.54 9.79
N ALA A 160 0.55 -12.40 9.87
CA ALA A 160 1.80 -12.08 10.55
C ALA A 160 2.46 -10.82 9.99
N ALA A 161 2.54 -10.69 8.66
CA ALA A 161 3.16 -9.54 8.02
C ALA A 161 2.36 -8.24 8.24
N LYS A 162 1.02 -8.31 8.17
CA LYS A 162 0.17 -7.12 8.38
C LYS A 162 0.14 -6.67 9.85
N TRP A 163 0.15 -7.60 10.81
CA TRP A 163 0.34 -7.26 12.22
C TRP A 163 1.70 -6.61 12.49
N ALA A 164 2.76 -7.13 11.86
CA ALA A 164 4.08 -6.53 11.99
C ALA A 164 4.13 -5.11 11.39
N LEU A 165 3.47 -4.88 10.25
CA LEU A 165 3.39 -3.54 9.64
C LEU A 165 2.58 -2.56 10.50
N GLU A 166 1.51 -3.02 11.18
CA GLU A 166 0.80 -2.21 12.19
C GLU A 166 1.76 -1.75 13.30
N GLY A 167 2.49 -2.70 13.91
CA GLY A 167 3.43 -2.38 14.98
C GLY A 167 4.54 -1.42 14.57
N VAL A 168 5.13 -1.61 13.37
CA VAL A 168 6.14 -0.68 12.83
C VAL A 168 5.54 0.69 12.55
N SER A 169 4.30 0.76 12.09
CA SER A 169 3.62 2.03 11.80
C SER A 169 3.33 2.82 13.08
N GLU A 170 2.89 2.15 14.15
CA GLU A 170 2.73 2.78 15.48
C GLU A 170 4.05 3.31 16.01
N GLN A 171 5.10 2.48 15.96
CA GLN A 171 6.43 2.88 16.40
C GLN A 171 6.95 4.09 15.63
N LEU A 172 6.82 4.06 14.29
CA LEU A 172 7.22 5.16 13.42
C LEU A 172 6.47 6.46 13.78
N ALA A 173 5.16 6.38 14.03
CA ALA A 173 4.36 7.55 14.38
C ALA A 173 4.88 8.25 15.64
N LEU A 174 5.30 7.48 16.66
CA LEU A 174 5.93 8.02 17.86
C LEU A 174 7.29 8.66 17.59
N GLU A 175 8.12 8.02 16.75
CA GLU A 175 9.45 8.48 16.42
C GLU A 175 9.46 9.79 15.62
N VAL A 176 8.49 9.96 14.70
CA VAL A 176 8.48 11.10 13.78
C VAL A 176 7.60 12.26 14.21
N ALA A 177 6.84 12.13 15.28
CA ALA A 177 5.93 13.17 15.78
C ALA A 177 6.62 14.52 15.99
N GLY A 178 7.86 14.50 16.52
CA GLY A 178 8.66 15.70 16.75
C GLY A 178 9.23 16.36 15.49
N PHE A 179 9.12 15.69 14.34
CA PHE A 179 9.67 16.17 13.06
C PHE A 179 8.62 16.72 12.09
N GLY A 180 7.36 16.84 12.50
CA GLY A 180 6.29 17.33 11.63
C GLY A 180 5.91 16.35 10.51
N VAL A 181 6.34 15.08 10.61
CA VAL A 181 5.96 14.01 9.69
C VAL A 181 4.78 13.25 10.28
N ARG A 182 3.77 12.98 9.45
CA ARG A 182 2.58 12.22 9.84
C ARG A 182 2.64 10.79 9.36
N VAL A 183 2.08 9.88 10.15
CA VAL A 183 1.89 8.48 9.77
C VAL A 183 0.40 8.16 9.84
N ALA A 184 -0.11 7.52 8.80
CA ALA A 184 -1.47 7.00 8.74
C ALA A 184 -1.44 5.52 8.37
N ILE A 185 -2.30 4.75 9.00
CA ILE A 185 -2.53 3.34 8.71
C ILE A 185 -3.92 3.24 8.10
N VAL A 186 -4.01 2.75 6.87
CA VAL A 186 -5.29 2.46 6.23
C VAL A 186 -5.51 0.95 6.30
N GLU A 187 -6.65 0.54 6.84
CA GLU A 187 -6.99 -0.85 7.15
C GLU A 187 -8.14 -1.34 6.25
N PRO A 188 -7.87 -1.72 4.98
CA PRO A 188 -8.92 -2.22 4.10
C PRO A 188 -9.45 -3.59 4.55
N GLY A 189 -10.77 -3.76 4.46
CA GLY A 189 -11.41 -5.06 4.45
C GLY A 189 -11.41 -5.67 3.04
N ILE A 190 -12.49 -6.36 2.66
CA ILE A 190 -12.59 -6.94 1.32
C ILE A 190 -12.86 -5.85 0.30
N THR A 191 -11.88 -5.62 -0.56
CA THR A 191 -11.87 -4.58 -1.59
C THR A 191 -11.69 -5.19 -2.97
N GLN A 192 -12.27 -4.58 -3.99
CA GLN A 192 -12.07 -4.97 -5.39
C GLN A 192 -10.60 -4.81 -5.78
N SER A 193 -9.84 -5.89 -5.66
CA SER A 193 -8.41 -5.91 -5.95
C SER A 193 -7.97 -7.25 -6.53
N SER A 194 -6.81 -7.27 -7.20
CA SER A 194 -6.25 -8.50 -7.76
C SER A 194 -5.52 -9.38 -6.75
N ILE A 195 -5.47 -9.00 -5.47
CA ILE A 195 -4.70 -9.72 -4.44
C ILE A 195 -5.24 -11.13 -4.22
N PHE A 196 -6.55 -11.30 -4.24
CA PHE A 196 -7.20 -12.59 -4.04
C PHE A 196 -6.93 -13.57 -5.18
N GLY A 197 -6.91 -13.10 -6.43
CA GLY A 197 -6.63 -13.92 -7.62
C GLY A 197 -5.14 -14.28 -7.79
N LYS A 198 -4.23 -13.59 -7.11
CA LYS A 198 -2.80 -13.85 -7.14
C LYS A 198 -2.33 -14.81 -6.04
N ASN A 199 -3.20 -15.15 -5.11
CA ASN A 199 -2.88 -15.85 -3.87
C ASN A 199 -3.58 -17.21 -3.82
N VAL A 200 -3.32 -18.04 -4.83
CA VAL A 200 -3.99 -19.33 -5.01
C VAL A 200 -3.31 -20.50 -4.30
N ASP A 201 -2.05 -20.34 -3.90
CA ASP A 201 -1.32 -21.40 -3.17
C ASP A 201 -1.86 -21.53 -1.75
N MET A 202 -2.49 -22.67 -1.48
CA MET A 202 -2.96 -23.07 -0.16
C MET A 202 -2.40 -24.44 0.17
N PRO A 203 -1.28 -24.52 0.90
CA PRO A 203 -0.74 -25.77 1.36
C PRO A 203 -1.81 -26.58 2.13
N ASN A 204 -1.98 -27.84 1.80
CA ASN A 204 -2.89 -28.77 2.47
C ASN A 204 -2.37 -30.20 2.30
N GLU A 205 -1.09 -30.39 2.62
CA GLU A 205 -0.39 -31.67 2.41
C GLU A 205 -0.97 -32.79 3.25
N THR A 206 -1.39 -32.47 4.48
CA THR A 206 -1.99 -33.45 5.39
C THR A 206 -3.48 -33.67 5.13
N GLY A 207 -4.13 -32.79 4.40
CA GLY A 207 -5.61 -32.76 4.24
C GLY A 207 -6.37 -32.28 5.49
N ALA A 208 -5.69 -32.08 6.61
CA ALA A 208 -6.31 -31.70 7.88
C ALA A 208 -6.94 -30.29 7.83
N TYR A 209 -6.37 -29.40 7.03
CA TYR A 209 -6.80 -28.00 6.92
C TYR A 209 -7.79 -27.73 5.76
N GLY A 210 -8.22 -28.77 5.04
CA GLY A 210 -9.23 -28.68 3.99
C GLY A 210 -10.48 -27.87 4.40
N PRO A 211 -11.14 -28.20 5.50
CA PRO A 211 -12.31 -27.42 5.99
C PRO A 211 -12.01 -25.95 6.32
N ALA A 212 -10.79 -25.63 6.75
CA ALA A 212 -10.37 -24.24 7.02
C ALA A 212 -10.15 -23.47 5.72
N ASN A 213 -9.51 -24.10 4.73
CA ASN A 213 -9.30 -23.55 3.40
C ASN A 213 -10.64 -23.30 2.68
N GLU A 214 -11.59 -24.22 2.76
CA GLU A 214 -12.94 -24.05 2.21
C GLU A 214 -13.68 -22.87 2.84
N ARG A 215 -13.62 -22.73 4.18
CA ARG A 215 -14.22 -21.57 4.86
C ARG A 215 -13.62 -20.25 4.41
N MET A 216 -12.31 -20.20 4.23
CA MET A 216 -11.64 -19.01 3.70
C MET A 216 -12.12 -18.68 2.30
N LEU A 217 -12.21 -19.65 1.39
CA LEU A 217 -12.70 -19.44 0.03
C LEU A 217 -14.17 -18.99 0.02
N GLN A 218 -15.02 -19.56 0.87
CA GLN A 218 -16.42 -19.14 1.03
C GLN A 218 -16.51 -17.69 1.53
N MET A 219 -15.67 -17.32 2.50
CA MET A 219 -15.59 -15.93 2.99
C MET A 219 -15.15 -14.98 1.88
N TYR A 220 -14.16 -15.34 1.09
CA TYR A 220 -13.73 -14.54 -0.06
C TYR A 220 -14.83 -14.41 -1.12
N ALA A 221 -15.52 -15.50 -1.45
CA ALA A 221 -16.62 -15.47 -2.41
C ALA A 221 -17.78 -14.58 -1.93
N ALA A 222 -18.15 -14.72 -0.66
CA ALA A 222 -19.19 -13.88 -0.05
C ALA A 222 -18.75 -12.40 0.02
N GLY A 223 -17.51 -12.14 0.37
CA GLY A 223 -16.95 -10.80 0.41
C GLY A 223 -16.79 -10.18 -0.97
N ALA A 224 -16.44 -10.97 -1.99
CA ALA A 224 -16.31 -10.48 -3.36
C ALA A 224 -17.64 -9.93 -3.93
N ALA A 225 -18.78 -10.50 -3.53
CA ALA A 225 -20.10 -10.02 -3.92
C ALA A 225 -20.42 -8.62 -3.37
N ASN A 226 -19.78 -8.23 -2.26
CA ASN A 226 -19.97 -6.95 -1.57
C ASN A 226 -18.65 -6.17 -1.44
N ALA A 227 -17.68 -6.50 -2.28
CA ALA A 227 -16.35 -5.88 -2.19
C ALA A 227 -16.42 -4.39 -2.49
N THR A 228 -15.85 -3.61 -1.59
CA THR A 228 -15.79 -2.15 -1.71
C THR A 228 -14.97 -1.76 -2.94
N PRO A 229 -15.42 -0.80 -3.75
CA PRO A 229 -14.62 -0.25 -4.84
C PRO A 229 -13.26 0.23 -4.37
N ALA A 230 -12.19 -0.07 -5.12
CA ALA A 230 -10.84 0.33 -4.73
C ALA A 230 -10.66 1.86 -4.65
N VAL A 231 -11.48 2.64 -5.36
CA VAL A 231 -11.45 4.10 -5.31
C VAL A 231 -11.82 4.64 -3.93
N GLU A 232 -12.74 4.00 -3.20
CA GLU A 232 -13.10 4.43 -1.84
C GLU A 232 -11.90 4.34 -0.88
N VAL A 233 -11.01 3.36 -1.07
CA VAL A 233 -9.74 3.31 -0.33
C VAL A 233 -8.85 4.49 -0.71
N GLY A 234 -8.82 4.86 -2.00
CA GLY A 234 -8.12 6.06 -2.49
C GLY A 234 -8.64 7.36 -1.87
N GLU A 235 -9.96 7.48 -1.70
CA GLU A 235 -10.61 8.61 -1.03
C GLU A 235 -10.19 8.71 0.45
N VAL A 236 -10.19 7.57 1.16
CA VAL A 236 -9.73 7.52 2.55
C VAL A 236 -8.24 7.88 2.67
N ILE A 237 -7.40 7.41 1.74
CA ILE A 237 -5.98 7.77 1.69
C ILE A 237 -5.82 9.28 1.50
N ARG A 238 -6.53 9.88 0.53
CA ARG A 238 -6.51 11.32 0.32
C ARG A 238 -6.99 12.09 1.55
N HIS A 239 -8.10 11.65 2.16
CA HIS A 239 -8.58 12.24 3.42
C HIS A 239 -7.52 12.17 4.52
N ALA A 240 -6.83 11.04 4.69
CA ALA A 240 -5.76 10.90 5.69
C ALA A 240 -4.57 11.84 5.43
N ILE A 241 -4.31 12.18 4.17
CA ILE A 241 -3.27 13.15 3.76
C ILE A 241 -3.71 14.58 4.07
N GLU A 242 -4.95 14.94 3.74
CA GLU A 242 -5.44 16.33 3.72
C GLU A 242 -6.04 16.81 5.05
N THR A 243 -6.51 15.91 5.90
CA THR A 243 -7.24 16.28 7.12
C THR A 243 -6.42 17.10 8.11
N ASP A 244 -7.05 18.09 8.71
CA ASP A 244 -6.50 18.88 9.82
C ASP A 244 -6.59 18.16 11.18
N ASP A 245 -7.43 17.10 11.28
CA ASP A 245 -7.56 16.22 12.45
C ASP A 245 -7.09 14.81 12.13
N PRO A 246 -5.75 14.59 11.99
CA PRO A 246 -5.21 13.31 11.56
C PRO A 246 -5.37 12.24 12.64
N LYS A 247 -5.90 11.09 12.25
CA LYS A 247 -5.92 9.87 13.06
C LYS A 247 -4.77 8.96 12.66
N LEU A 248 -4.35 8.09 13.56
CA LEU A 248 -3.37 7.08 13.20
C LEU A 248 -3.99 6.00 12.30
N ARG A 249 -5.27 5.64 12.51
CA ARG A 249 -5.94 4.54 11.79
C ARG A 249 -7.21 4.98 11.08
N TYR A 250 -7.37 4.41 9.89
CA TYR A 250 -8.50 4.64 8.98
C TYR A 250 -9.01 3.28 8.49
N PRO A 251 -9.93 2.65 9.22
CA PRO A 251 -10.59 1.45 8.72
C PRO A 251 -11.48 1.79 7.53
N VAL A 252 -11.49 0.94 6.50
CA VAL A 252 -12.24 1.18 5.27
C VAL A 252 -12.68 -0.13 4.64
N SER A 253 -13.86 -0.12 4.03
CA SER A 253 -14.50 -1.23 3.38
C SER A 253 -15.12 -2.28 4.32
N TRP A 254 -15.86 -3.24 3.74
CA TRP A 254 -16.55 -4.28 4.49
C TRP A 254 -15.60 -5.08 5.36
N GLY A 255 -15.90 -5.19 6.65
CA GLY A 255 -15.06 -5.82 7.66
C GLY A 255 -13.98 -4.90 8.26
N GLY A 256 -13.87 -3.65 7.83
CA GLY A 256 -12.92 -2.66 8.35
C GLY A 256 -13.50 -1.68 9.39
N ALA A 257 -14.79 -1.77 9.69
CA ALA A 257 -15.48 -0.91 10.64
C ALA A 257 -15.77 -1.62 11.96
#